data_8a6abd747a4c206661f0ec5769e36fef
#
_entry.id   8a6abd747a4c206661f0ec5769e36fef
#
_cell.length_a   1.000
_cell.length_b   1.000
_cell.length_c   1.000
_cell.angle_alpha   90.00
_cell.angle_beta   90.00
_cell.angle_gamma   90.00
#
_symmetry.space_group_name_H-M   'P 1'
#
loop_
_entity.id
_entity.type
_entity.pdbx_description
1 polymer ?
#
loop_
_entity_poly.entity_id
_entity_poly.type
_entity_poly.pdbx_seq_one_letter_code
_entity_poly.pdbx_strand_id
1 'polypeptide(L)'
;DSHFSLGFLVEHAGYAKTLGMFREIEGSFIYNDKKNIVKDININVKTNSVFTNHEKRDAHLRSPDFLNTSQYPNMTFKSNVDSLNIDTKKISGELTLLGITKPLILNIKINKIAEYPFRIGLSKPIVMGVSGSASFKRSDFGMIYAVDNKLVGDTIDLIIEFEAIQQ
;
A
#
# COMPACT_ATOMS: atom_id res chain seq x y z
N ASP A 1 13.55 -5.24 -0.12
CA ASP A 1 12.76 -6.20 0.67
C ASP A 1 12.04 -7.16 -0.27
N SER A 2 12.38 -8.45 -0.17
CA SER A 2 11.95 -9.48 -1.14
C SER A 2 10.50 -9.96 -0.96
N HIS A 3 9.81 -9.57 0.12
CA HIS A 3 8.47 -10.03 0.47
C HIS A 3 7.52 -8.89 0.81
N PHE A 4 7.40 -7.92 -0.10
CA PHE A 4 6.36 -6.90 -0.03
C PHE A 4 5.47 -6.97 -1.27
N SER A 5 4.16 -7.06 -1.07
CA SER A 5 3.16 -7.03 -2.13
C SER A 5 2.10 -5.99 -1.81
N LEU A 6 1.93 -5.02 -2.71
CA LEU A 6 0.82 -4.07 -2.69
C LEU A 6 -0.01 -4.27 -3.95
N GLY A 7 -1.11 -5.00 -3.79
CA GLY A 7 -2.11 -5.20 -4.83
C GLY A 7 -3.26 -4.22 -4.71
N PHE A 8 -3.97 -4.04 -5.80
CA PHE A 8 -5.24 -3.32 -5.82
C PHE A 8 -6.27 -4.00 -6.73
N LEU A 9 -7.52 -3.81 -6.39
CA LEU A 9 -8.65 -4.22 -7.21
C LEU A 9 -9.49 -2.99 -7.54
N VAL A 10 -9.90 -2.87 -8.80
CA VAL A 10 -10.81 -1.83 -9.30
C VAL A 10 -11.82 -2.44 -10.25
N GLU A 11 -13.09 -2.06 -10.11
CA GLU A 11 -14.16 -2.55 -10.98
C GLU A 11 -13.97 -2.03 -12.42
N HIS A 12 -14.27 -2.89 -13.40
CA HIS A 12 -14.25 -2.56 -14.81
C HIS A 12 -15.62 -2.84 -15.43
N ALA A 13 -16.33 -1.76 -15.76
CA ALA A 13 -17.61 -1.74 -16.46
C ALA A 13 -18.70 -2.70 -15.90
N GLY A 14 -18.65 -2.98 -14.59
CA GLY A 14 -19.60 -3.88 -13.93
C GLY A 14 -19.38 -5.38 -14.21
N TYR A 15 -18.41 -5.75 -15.03
CA TYR A 15 -18.20 -7.16 -15.39
C TYR A 15 -17.26 -7.89 -14.43
N ALA A 16 -16.13 -7.29 -14.09
CA ALA A 16 -15.13 -7.89 -13.23
C ALA A 16 -14.25 -6.82 -12.58
N LYS A 17 -13.42 -7.22 -11.62
CA LYS A 17 -12.38 -6.36 -11.09
C LYS A 17 -11.04 -6.61 -11.80
N THR A 18 -10.36 -5.54 -12.16
CA THR A 18 -8.96 -5.59 -12.58
C THR A 18 -8.08 -5.71 -11.34
N LEU A 19 -7.24 -6.72 -11.29
CA LEU A 19 -6.17 -6.85 -10.32
C LEU A 19 -4.90 -6.19 -10.88
N GLY A 20 -4.31 -5.33 -10.08
CA GLY A 20 -3.00 -4.75 -10.36
C GLY A 20 -2.14 -4.74 -9.11
N MET A 21 -0.88 -4.36 -9.27
CA MET A 21 0.06 -4.20 -8.17
C MET A 21 1.07 -3.09 -8.46
N PHE A 22 1.74 -2.63 -7.40
CA PHE A 22 2.96 -1.84 -7.51
C PHE A 22 4.15 -2.73 -7.20
N ARG A 23 5.22 -2.62 -8.00
CA ARG A 23 6.39 -3.51 -7.92
C ARG A 23 7.56 -2.90 -7.15
N GLU A 24 7.53 -1.60 -6.89
CA GLU A 24 8.58 -0.86 -6.18
C GLU A 24 7.99 -0.12 -5.00
N ILE A 25 8.27 -0.64 -3.81
CA ILE A 25 7.74 -0.15 -2.54
C ILE A 25 8.83 -0.24 -1.51
N GLU A 26 8.91 0.77 -0.67
CA GLU A 26 9.78 0.79 0.51
C GLU A 26 8.99 1.31 1.71
N GLY A 27 9.35 0.87 2.89
CA GLY A 27 8.70 1.33 4.11
C GLY A 27 9.51 1.04 5.35
N SER A 28 9.21 1.78 6.40
CA SER A 28 9.81 1.61 7.72
C SER A 28 8.81 1.95 8.82
N PHE A 29 9.01 1.38 9.98
CA PHE A 29 8.31 1.71 11.22
C PHE A 29 9.17 1.32 12.41
N ILE A 30 8.88 1.87 13.58
CA ILE A 30 9.50 1.47 14.83
C ILE A 30 8.53 0.58 15.60
N TYR A 31 8.99 -0.62 15.98
CA TYR A 31 8.23 -1.54 16.81
C TYR A 31 8.87 -1.70 18.19
N ASN A 32 8.09 -1.53 19.23
CA ASN A 32 8.47 -1.80 20.62
C ASN A 32 7.74 -3.05 21.11
N ASP A 33 8.45 -4.16 21.19
CA ASP A 33 7.93 -5.47 21.60
C ASP A 33 7.40 -5.47 23.04
N LYS A 34 8.09 -4.79 23.95
CA LYS A 34 7.71 -4.73 25.39
C LYS A 34 6.40 -3.99 25.64
N LYS A 35 6.10 -3.00 24.80
CA LYS A 35 4.89 -2.18 24.88
C LYS A 35 3.83 -2.55 23.86
N ASN A 36 4.17 -3.44 22.93
CA ASN A 36 3.32 -3.83 21.78
C ASN A 36 2.85 -2.61 20.96
N ILE A 37 3.77 -1.68 20.72
CA ILE A 37 3.49 -0.40 20.07
C ILE A 37 4.28 -0.27 18.79
N VAL A 38 3.60 0.19 17.72
CA VAL A 38 4.18 0.63 16.45
C VAL A 38 4.08 2.15 16.33
N LYS A 39 5.09 2.81 15.80
CA LYS A 39 5.12 4.24 15.53
C LYS A 39 5.98 4.56 14.31
N ASP A 40 5.93 5.83 13.89
CA ASP A 40 6.75 6.36 12.77
C ASP A 40 6.59 5.54 11.47
N ILE A 41 5.35 5.10 11.19
CA ILE A 41 5.07 4.35 9.95
C ILE A 41 5.22 5.29 8.77
N ASN A 42 6.07 4.90 7.81
CA ASN A 42 6.33 5.64 6.60
C ASN A 42 6.47 4.65 5.44
N ILE A 43 5.58 4.76 4.45
CA ILE A 43 5.57 3.89 3.27
C ILE A 43 5.64 4.79 2.04
N ASN A 44 6.51 4.43 1.11
CA ASN A 44 6.69 5.10 -0.17
C ASN A 44 6.54 4.09 -1.31
N VAL A 45 5.71 4.41 -2.29
CA VAL A 45 5.40 3.57 -3.44
C VAL A 45 5.76 4.33 -4.71
N LYS A 46 6.56 3.73 -5.58
CA LYS A 46 6.86 4.28 -6.91
C LYS A 46 5.66 4.09 -7.83
N THR A 47 4.99 5.17 -8.21
CA THR A 47 3.77 5.12 -9.00
C THR A 47 3.97 4.56 -10.41
N ASN A 48 5.18 4.74 -10.99
CA ASN A 48 5.52 4.20 -12.31
C ASN A 48 5.69 2.67 -12.31
N SER A 49 5.82 2.04 -11.13
CA SER A 49 5.95 0.59 -10.97
C SER A 49 4.62 -0.16 -11.08
N VAL A 50 3.52 0.54 -11.40
CA VAL A 50 2.21 -0.07 -11.62
C VAL A 50 2.26 -1.14 -12.69
N PHE A 51 1.67 -2.30 -12.39
CA PHE A 51 1.66 -3.48 -13.23
C PHE A 51 0.32 -4.21 -13.12
N THR A 52 -0.32 -4.46 -14.27
CA THR A 52 -1.59 -5.18 -14.37
C THR A 52 -1.53 -6.33 -15.38
N ASN A 53 -0.32 -6.75 -15.76
CA ASN A 53 -0.09 -7.77 -16.80
C ASN A 53 -0.69 -7.41 -18.17
N HIS A 54 -0.76 -6.11 -18.51
CA HIS A 54 -1.25 -5.63 -19.79
C HIS A 54 -0.59 -4.29 -20.14
N GLU A 55 0.36 -4.32 -21.05
CA GLU A 55 1.27 -3.20 -21.35
C GLU A 55 0.55 -1.88 -21.70
N LYS A 56 -0.47 -1.93 -22.57
CA LYS A 56 -1.24 -0.74 -22.97
C LYS A 56 -2.02 -0.16 -21.78
N ARG A 57 -2.58 -0.99 -20.90
CA ARG A 57 -3.27 -0.54 -19.72
C ARG A 57 -2.29 0.05 -18.71
N ASP A 58 -1.14 -0.58 -18.52
CA ASP A 58 -0.10 -0.08 -17.62
C ASP A 58 0.44 1.28 -18.09
N ALA A 59 0.61 1.47 -19.42
CA ALA A 59 0.98 2.76 -20.00
C ALA A 59 -0.11 3.83 -19.74
N HIS A 60 -1.39 3.48 -19.91
CA HIS A 60 -2.50 4.39 -19.61
C HIS A 60 -2.63 4.71 -18.12
N LEU A 61 -2.40 3.73 -17.23
CA LEU A 61 -2.39 3.98 -15.78
C LEU A 61 -1.29 4.96 -15.36
N ARG A 62 -0.17 5.03 -16.09
CA ARG A 62 0.91 6.00 -15.81
C ARG A 62 0.60 7.41 -16.34
N SER A 63 -0.37 7.56 -17.24
CA SER A 63 -0.71 8.83 -17.88
C SER A 63 -1.42 9.81 -16.92
N PRO A 64 -1.60 11.09 -17.34
CA PRO A 64 -2.36 12.09 -16.58
C PRO A 64 -3.83 11.72 -16.28
N ASP A 65 -4.42 10.80 -17.04
CA ASP A 65 -5.78 10.32 -16.78
C ASP A 65 -5.90 9.55 -15.46
N PHE A 66 -4.77 8.99 -14.97
CA PHE A 66 -4.74 8.17 -13.76
C PHE A 66 -3.63 8.63 -12.78
N LEU A 67 -2.49 7.96 -12.78
CA LEU A 67 -1.45 8.17 -11.76
C LEU A 67 -0.54 9.37 -12.05
N ASN A 68 -0.52 9.86 -13.29
CA ASN A 68 0.34 10.97 -13.74
C ASN A 68 1.78 10.85 -13.19
N THR A 69 2.40 9.72 -13.43
CA THR A 69 3.63 9.30 -12.75
C THR A 69 4.83 10.20 -13.04
N SER A 70 4.80 10.97 -14.13
CA SER A 70 5.82 11.97 -14.46
C SER A 70 5.80 13.15 -13.51
N GLN A 71 4.62 13.57 -13.06
CA GLN A 71 4.44 14.67 -12.12
C GLN A 71 4.42 14.18 -10.67
N TYR A 72 3.86 13.01 -10.43
CA TYR A 72 3.70 12.41 -9.10
C TYR A 72 4.37 11.04 -9.04
N PRO A 73 5.70 11.00 -8.99
CA PRO A 73 6.46 9.74 -9.06
C PRO A 73 6.28 8.86 -7.82
N ASN A 74 5.74 9.40 -6.74
CA ASN A 74 5.55 8.70 -5.48
C ASN A 74 4.13 8.85 -4.96
N MET A 75 3.63 7.78 -4.35
CA MET A 75 2.48 7.73 -3.47
C MET A 75 2.98 7.39 -2.08
N THR A 76 2.50 8.04 -1.02
CA THR A 76 3.00 7.81 0.34
C THR A 76 1.88 7.57 1.33
N PHE A 77 2.13 6.71 2.32
CA PHE A 77 1.29 6.59 3.50
C PHE A 77 2.12 6.86 4.74
N LYS A 78 1.60 7.71 5.63
CA LYS A 78 2.22 8.03 6.91
C LYS A 78 1.20 7.88 8.03
N SER A 79 1.62 7.28 9.14
CA SER A 79 0.81 7.29 10.36
C SER A 79 0.72 8.72 10.89
N ASN A 80 -0.48 9.13 11.29
CA ASN A 80 -0.76 10.44 11.90
C ASN A 80 -0.91 10.37 13.42
N VAL A 81 -0.47 9.28 14.05
CA VAL A 81 -0.48 9.07 15.50
C VAL A 81 0.92 8.74 15.99
N ASP A 82 1.28 9.23 17.17
CA ASP A 82 2.61 9.05 17.74
C ASP A 82 2.93 7.60 18.09
N SER A 83 1.91 6.81 18.41
CA SER A 83 2.05 5.37 18.66
C SER A 83 0.72 4.64 18.56
N LEU A 84 0.78 3.40 18.06
CA LEU A 84 -0.37 2.50 17.89
C LEU A 84 -0.10 1.20 18.61
N ASN A 85 -1.05 0.75 19.43
CA ASN A 85 -1.05 -0.62 19.90
C ASN A 85 -1.42 -1.54 18.73
N ILE A 86 -0.60 -2.55 18.42
CA ILE A 86 -0.81 -3.44 17.27
C ILE A 86 -2.02 -4.38 17.46
N ASP A 87 -2.53 -4.52 18.68
CA ASP A 87 -3.75 -5.28 18.94
C ASP A 87 -5.01 -4.59 18.41
N THR A 88 -4.95 -3.29 18.08
CA THR A 88 -6.09 -2.54 17.54
C THR A 88 -6.55 -3.02 16.17
N LYS A 89 -5.68 -3.72 15.43
CA LYS A 89 -5.92 -4.20 14.05
C LYS A 89 -6.23 -3.07 13.06
N LYS A 90 -6.07 -1.81 13.45
CA LYS A 90 -6.31 -0.63 12.61
C LYS A 90 -5.19 0.37 12.77
N ILE A 91 -4.71 0.89 11.66
CA ILE A 91 -3.71 1.95 11.60
C ILE A 91 -4.36 3.15 10.91
N SER A 92 -4.50 4.26 11.63
CA SER A 92 -4.92 5.54 11.07
C SER A 92 -3.70 6.27 10.54
N GLY A 93 -3.81 6.83 9.35
CA GLY A 93 -2.76 7.59 8.72
C GLY A 93 -3.28 8.43 7.57
N GLU A 94 -2.37 8.98 6.80
CA GLU A 94 -2.64 9.84 5.66
C GLU A 94 -2.03 9.23 4.40
N LEU A 95 -2.88 9.04 3.40
CA LEU A 95 -2.47 8.69 2.04
C LEU A 95 -2.29 9.97 1.23
N THR A 96 -1.12 10.13 0.63
CA THR A 96 -0.87 11.17 -0.38
C THR A 96 -0.79 10.51 -1.75
N LEU A 97 -1.70 10.89 -2.65
CA LEU A 97 -1.78 10.42 -4.03
C LEU A 97 -2.09 11.61 -4.93
N LEU A 98 -1.42 11.74 -6.08
CA LEU A 98 -1.58 12.88 -7.00
C LEU A 98 -1.40 14.25 -6.31
N GLY A 99 -0.53 14.34 -5.30
CA GLY A 99 -0.31 15.55 -4.51
C GLY A 99 -1.42 15.91 -3.52
N ILE A 100 -2.49 15.12 -3.44
CA ILE A 100 -3.60 15.30 -2.52
C ILE A 100 -3.45 14.33 -1.35
N THR A 101 -3.59 14.85 -0.13
CA THR A 101 -3.50 14.06 1.11
C THR A 101 -4.87 13.88 1.73
N LYS A 102 -5.22 12.64 2.04
CA LYS A 102 -6.49 12.26 2.69
C LYS A 102 -6.26 11.23 3.79
N PRO A 103 -7.10 11.22 4.84
CA PRO A 103 -7.04 10.18 5.86
C PRO A 103 -7.37 8.81 5.26
N LEU A 104 -6.64 7.79 5.69
CA LEU A 104 -6.88 6.40 5.34
C LEU A 104 -6.69 5.51 6.57
N ILE A 105 -7.58 4.54 6.73
CA ILE A 105 -7.47 3.51 7.77
C ILE A 105 -7.05 2.21 7.10
N LEU A 106 -5.90 1.67 7.51
CA LEU A 106 -5.46 0.33 7.16
C LEU A 106 -6.01 -0.65 8.20
N ASN A 107 -6.69 -1.71 7.76
CA ASN A 107 -6.98 -2.87 8.59
C ASN A 107 -5.77 -3.79 8.49
N ILE A 108 -5.20 -4.17 9.64
CA ILE A 108 -4.00 -5.00 9.69
C ILE A 108 -4.22 -6.27 10.51
N LYS A 109 -3.45 -7.29 10.18
CA LYS A 109 -3.31 -8.51 10.94
C LYS A 109 -1.83 -8.87 11.00
N ILE A 110 -1.29 -8.99 12.21
CA ILE A 110 0.03 -9.57 12.41
C ILE A 110 -0.12 -11.08 12.37
N ASN A 111 0.55 -11.72 11.43
CA ASN A 111 0.49 -13.16 11.24
C ASN A 111 1.47 -13.88 12.15
N LYS A 112 2.69 -13.34 12.28
CA LYS A 112 3.76 -13.95 13.07
C LYS A 112 4.86 -12.91 13.37
N ILE A 113 5.45 -13.00 14.55
CA ILE A 113 6.71 -12.35 14.90
C ILE A 113 7.63 -13.45 15.47
N ALA A 114 8.73 -13.73 14.79
CA ALA A 114 9.66 -14.78 15.21
C ALA A 114 11.03 -14.64 14.54
N GLU A 115 12.04 -15.37 15.05
CA GLU A 115 13.30 -15.57 14.33
C GLU A 115 13.02 -16.20 12.96
N TYR A 116 13.66 -15.64 11.92
CA TYR A 116 13.50 -16.13 10.55
C TYR A 116 14.14 -17.51 10.40
N PRO A 117 13.49 -18.47 9.70
CA PRO A 117 14.02 -19.82 9.57
C PRO A 117 15.30 -19.89 8.73
N PHE A 118 15.53 -18.86 7.88
CA PHE A 118 16.69 -18.77 7.00
C PHE A 118 17.68 -17.71 7.52
N ARG A 119 18.95 -17.87 7.18
CA ARG A 119 19.97 -16.84 7.44
C ARG A 119 19.88 -15.73 6.41
N ILE A 120 20.01 -14.50 6.87
CA ILE A 120 20.26 -13.32 6.03
C ILE A 120 21.67 -12.84 6.40
N GLY A 121 22.64 -13.06 5.51
CA GLY A 121 24.06 -12.88 5.85
C GLY A 121 24.49 -13.87 6.94
N LEU A 122 25.00 -13.35 8.05
CA LEU A 122 25.51 -14.15 9.17
C LEU A 122 24.47 -14.39 10.29
N SER A 123 23.33 -13.72 10.27
CA SER A 123 22.34 -13.75 11.33
C SER A 123 20.99 -14.32 10.88
N LYS A 124 20.16 -14.68 11.86
CA LYS A 124 18.73 -14.97 11.69
C LYS A 124 17.95 -13.82 12.33
N PRO A 125 17.49 -12.84 11.56
CA PRO A 125 16.78 -11.70 12.11
C PRO A 125 15.40 -12.10 12.65
N ILE A 126 14.84 -11.26 13.52
CA ILE A 126 13.42 -11.30 13.85
C ILE A 126 12.65 -10.72 12.68
N VAL A 127 11.60 -11.42 12.25
CA VAL A 127 10.74 -11.01 11.14
C VAL A 127 9.29 -10.93 11.62
N MET A 128 8.62 -9.86 11.21
CA MET A 128 7.18 -9.64 11.43
C MET A 128 6.45 -9.79 10.10
N GLY A 129 5.57 -10.79 9.99
CA GLY A 129 4.68 -10.98 8.85
C GLY A 129 3.36 -10.27 9.08
N VAL A 130 2.91 -9.45 8.10
CA VAL A 130 1.72 -8.61 8.18
C VAL A 130 0.87 -8.76 6.94
N SER A 131 -0.44 -8.97 7.14
CA SER A 131 -1.48 -8.82 6.13
C SER A 131 -2.28 -7.56 6.38
N GLY A 132 -2.64 -6.84 5.33
CA GLY A 132 -3.41 -5.62 5.45
C GLY A 132 -4.41 -5.42 4.31
N SER A 133 -5.39 -4.55 4.56
CA SER A 133 -6.34 -4.10 3.56
C SER A 133 -6.81 -2.68 3.84
N ALA A 134 -7.22 -1.99 2.79
CA ALA A 134 -7.88 -0.69 2.88
C ALA A 134 -8.74 -0.47 1.64
N SER A 135 -9.65 0.49 1.70
CA SER A 135 -10.41 0.95 0.53
C SER A 135 -10.49 2.47 0.55
N PHE A 136 -10.41 3.08 -0.62
CA PHE A 136 -10.59 4.52 -0.79
C PHE A 136 -11.23 4.84 -2.15
N LYS A 137 -11.76 6.05 -2.29
CA LYS A 137 -12.24 6.55 -3.58
C LYS A 137 -11.13 7.28 -4.32
N ARG A 138 -10.83 6.88 -5.53
CA ARG A 138 -9.81 7.53 -6.36
C ARG A 138 -10.20 8.95 -6.77
N SER A 139 -11.52 9.23 -6.87
CA SER A 139 -12.04 10.57 -7.13
C SER A 139 -11.70 11.58 -6.04
N ASP A 140 -11.55 11.14 -4.77
CA ASP A 140 -11.12 11.99 -3.65
C ASP A 140 -9.71 12.58 -3.84
N PHE A 141 -8.92 11.96 -4.73
CA PHE A 141 -7.57 12.37 -5.12
C PHE A 141 -7.50 13.00 -6.52
N GLY A 142 -8.66 13.36 -7.10
CA GLY A 142 -8.72 13.97 -8.42
C GLY A 142 -8.56 12.99 -9.60
N MET A 143 -8.48 11.69 -9.35
CA MET A 143 -8.41 10.66 -10.40
C MET A 143 -9.83 10.30 -10.87
N ILE A 144 -10.39 11.13 -11.76
CA ILE A 144 -11.81 11.08 -12.14
C ILE A 144 -12.08 10.44 -13.52
N TYR A 145 -11.03 10.10 -14.29
CA TYR A 145 -11.22 9.49 -15.61
C TYR A 145 -12.15 8.29 -15.56
N ALA A 146 -13.18 8.28 -16.39
CA ALA A 146 -14.17 7.22 -16.54
C ALA A 146 -14.93 6.80 -15.25
N VAL A 147 -15.03 7.69 -14.24
CA VAL A 147 -15.85 7.49 -13.04
C VAL A 147 -17.34 7.71 -13.38
N ASP A 148 -17.67 8.84 -14.00
CA ASP A 148 -19.06 9.26 -14.26
C ASP A 148 -19.80 8.26 -15.15
N ASN A 149 -19.15 7.72 -16.15
CA ASN A 149 -19.72 6.72 -17.06
C ASN A 149 -19.63 5.28 -16.55
N LYS A 150 -19.08 5.08 -15.33
CA LYS A 150 -18.92 3.78 -14.64
C LYS A 150 -18.11 2.74 -15.43
N LEU A 151 -17.24 3.18 -16.35
CA LEU A 151 -16.35 2.26 -17.06
C LEU A 151 -15.18 1.80 -16.18
N VAL A 152 -14.72 2.67 -15.26
CA VAL A 152 -13.73 2.30 -14.25
C VAL A 152 -14.25 2.70 -12.87
N GLY A 153 -14.33 1.74 -11.96
CA GLY A 153 -14.85 1.95 -10.62
C GLY A 153 -14.12 3.06 -9.87
N ASP A 154 -14.84 3.74 -8.99
CA ASP A 154 -14.29 4.79 -8.15
C ASP A 154 -13.57 4.23 -6.92
N THR A 155 -14.05 3.11 -6.38
CA THR A 155 -13.43 2.47 -5.23
C THR A 155 -12.22 1.63 -5.62
N ILE A 156 -11.11 1.87 -4.95
CA ILE A 156 -9.90 1.05 -5.00
C ILE A 156 -9.80 0.24 -3.72
N ASP A 157 -9.79 -1.09 -3.84
CA ASP A 157 -9.54 -2.01 -2.72
C ASP A 157 -8.07 -2.38 -2.71
N LEU A 158 -7.35 -2.14 -1.61
CA LEU A 158 -5.95 -2.48 -1.43
C LEU A 158 -5.79 -3.83 -0.74
N ILE A 159 -4.80 -4.60 -1.19
CA ILE A 159 -4.31 -5.85 -0.61
C ILE A 159 -2.84 -5.64 -0.28
N ILE A 160 -2.47 -5.85 0.98
CA ILE A 160 -1.12 -5.56 1.48
C ILE A 160 -0.59 -6.81 2.18
N GLU A 161 0.55 -7.31 1.73
CA GLU A 161 1.24 -8.45 2.34
C GLU A 161 2.74 -8.12 2.41
N PHE A 162 3.33 -8.21 3.60
CA PHE A 162 4.77 -7.97 3.73
C PHE A 162 5.41 -8.68 4.93
N GLU A 163 6.72 -8.82 4.83
CA GLU A 163 7.60 -9.21 5.92
C GLU A 163 8.53 -8.04 6.29
N ALA A 164 8.45 -7.59 7.54
CA ALA A 164 9.36 -6.58 8.06
C ALA A 164 10.50 -7.25 8.82
N ILE A 165 11.73 -6.89 8.48
CA ILE A 165 12.94 -7.43 9.08
C ILE A 165 13.46 -6.43 10.10
N GLN A 166 13.73 -6.92 11.32
CA GLN A 166 14.37 -6.11 12.36
C GLN A 166 15.78 -5.73 11.92
N GLN A 167 16.08 -4.44 12.00
CA GLN A 167 17.41 -3.87 11.78
C GLN A 167 18.12 -3.59 13.11
#